data_0e3f8cf2eb94686f821fce8053d7af10
#
_entry.id   0e3f8cf2eb94686f821fce8053d7af10
#
_cell.length_a   1.000
_cell.length_b   1.000
_cell.length_c   1.000
_cell.angle_alpha   90.00
_cell.angle_beta   90.00
_cell.angle_gamma   90.00
#
_symmetry.space_group_name_H-M   'P 1'
#
loop_
_entity.id
_entity.type
_entity.pdbx_description
1 polymer ?
#
loop_
_entity_poly.entity_id
_entity_poly.type
_entity_poly.pdbx_seq_one_letter_code
_entity_poly.pdbx_strand_id
1 'polypeptide(L)'
;MPVRPSLAVIAHDGKKTDLVAYATYNRAVLAQFDLYATATTGRLLREKVGLEVTTLLSGPLGGDAQIAAMVAEGRIRACLFFVDPLSAHPHDPDIRTLLRVCNVHNVPIATTLAAADLFLTSPLLYVGMGEEADVLEAGTEVLGVGAAQPRNAHRTL
;
A
#
# COMPACT_ATOMS: atom_id res chain seq x y z
N MET A 1 11.12 18.74 -6.47
CA MET A 1 9.83 18.17 -6.03
C MET A 1 10.11 16.94 -5.21
N PRO A 2 9.64 16.86 -3.98
CA PRO A 2 9.74 15.63 -3.24
C PRO A 2 9.00 14.53 -3.98
N VAL A 3 9.64 13.38 -4.13
CA VAL A 3 9.02 12.21 -4.75
C VAL A 3 7.97 11.67 -3.78
N ARG A 4 6.72 11.60 -4.22
CA ARG A 4 5.66 10.99 -3.43
C ARG A 4 5.81 9.47 -3.51
N PRO A 5 5.90 8.75 -2.39
CA PRO A 5 5.92 7.31 -2.45
C PRO A 5 4.58 6.75 -2.92
N SER A 6 4.63 5.65 -3.64
CA SER A 6 3.46 5.02 -4.22
C SER A 6 2.92 3.90 -3.34
N LEU A 7 1.63 3.90 -3.08
CA LEU A 7 0.91 2.81 -2.42
C LEU A 7 -0.05 2.14 -3.39
N ALA A 8 -0.07 0.83 -3.37
CA ALA A 8 -1.10 0.06 -4.05
C ALA A 8 -2.21 -0.32 -3.07
N VAL A 9 -3.45 -0.16 -3.48
CA VAL A 9 -4.62 -0.47 -2.65
C VAL A 9 -5.55 -1.41 -3.40
N ILE A 10 -5.82 -2.55 -2.81
CA ILE A 10 -6.72 -3.58 -3.32
C ILE A 10 -7.64 -4.02 -2.19
N ALA A 11 -8.87 -4.35 -2.50
CA ALA A 11 -9.80 -4.94 -1.54
C ALA A 11 -10.70 -5.96 -2.22
N HIS A 12 -10.91 -7.08 -1.57
CA HIS A 12 -11.99 -7.99 -1.95
C HIS A 12 -13.35 -7.31 -1.78
N ASP A 13 -14.36 -7.78 -2.50
CA ASP A 13 -15.69 -7.15 -2.47
C ASP A 13 -16.27 -7.07 -1.05
N GLY A 14 -16.11 -8.13 -0.26
CA GLY A 14 -16.54 -8.17 1.13
C GLY A 14 -15.78 -7.23 2.08
N LYS A 15 -14.68 -6.61 1.63
CA LYS A 15 -13.87 -5.68 2.40
C LYS A 15 -13.93 -4.23 1.91
N LYS A 16 -14.68 -3.94 0.86
CA LYS A 16 -14.75 -2.59 0.29
C LYS A 16 -15.39 -1.58 1.23
N THR A 17 -16.39 -1.97 2.01
CA THR A 17 -16.99 -1.10 3.03
C THR A 17 -15.98 -0.74 4.12
N ASP A 18 -15.23 -1.71 4.60
CA ASP A 18 -14.17 -1.48 5.59
C ASP A 18 -13.05 -0.59 5.02
N LEU A 19 -12.69 -0.80 3.75
CA LEU A 19 -11.72 0.05 3.06
C LEU A 19 -12.18 1.51 3.00
N VAL A 20 -13.42 1.76 2.64
CA VAL A 20 -13.94 3.13 2.56
C VAL A 20 -13.91 3.81 3.92
N ALA A 21 -14.30 3.12 4.99
CA ALA A 21 -14.21 3.63 6.35
C ALA A 21 -12.78 3.93 6.78
N TYR A 22 -11.86 3.00 6.53
CA TYR A 22 -10.43 3.16 6.79
C TYR A 22 -9.84 4.34 6.03
N ALA A 23 -10.11 4.44 4.75
CA ALA A 23 -9.58 5.49 3.89
C ALA A 23 -10.17 6.87 4.24
N THR A 24 -11.42 6.93 4.66
CA THR A 24 -12.06 8.17 5.13
C THR A 24 -11.37 8.67 6.41
N TYR A 25 -11.14 7.79 7.36
CA TYR A 25 -10.43 8.13 8.59
C TYR A 25 -8.99 8.58 8.34
N ASN A 26 -8.30 7.94 7.41
CA ASN A 26 -6.89 8.21 7.09
C ASN A 26 -6.71 9.10 5.84
N ARG A 27 -7.74 9.81 5.42
CA ARG A 27 -7.74 10.54 4.15
C ARG A 27 -6.57 11.52 4.01
N ALA A 28 -6.29 12.31 5.04
CA ALA A 28 -5.21 13.30 5.01
C ALA A 28 -3.84 12.64 4.84
N VAL A 29 -3.62 11.50 5.48
CA VAL A 29 -2.38 10.73 5.36
C VAL A 29 -2.27 10.10 3.98
N LEU A 30 -3.32 9.43 3.52
CA LEU A 30 -3.33 8.75 2.21
C LEU A 30 -3.17 9.74 1.04
N ALA A 31 -3.66 10.97 1.19
CA ALA A 31 -3.50 12.03 0.19
C ALA A 31 -2.04 12.44 -0.06
N GLN A 32 -1.12 12.07 0.81
CA GLN A 32 0.32 12.33 0.65
C GLN A 32 1.02 11.33 -0.26
N PHE A 33 0.36 10.25 -0.64
CA PHE A 33 0.91 9.19 -1.48
C PHE A 33 0.37 9.25 -2.90
N ASP A 34 1.13 8.72 -3.85
CA ASP A 34 0.62 8.37 -5.16
C ASP A 34 -0.11 7.03 -5.04
N LEU A 35 -1.43 7.07 -5.12
CA LEU A 35 -2.27 5.90 -4.92
C LEU A 35 -2.56 5.20 -6.24
N TYR A 36 -2.38 3.88 -6.25
CA TYR A 36 -2.76 2.99 -7.34
C TYR A 36 -3.75 1.95 -6.81
N ALA A 37 -4.79 1.70 -7.54
CA ALA A 37 -5.80 0.73 -7.13
C ALA A 37 -6.43 0.02 -8.35
N THR A 38 -6.92 -1.18 -8.15
CA THR A 38 -7.76 -1.86 -9.14
C THR A 38 -9.06 -1.07 -9.36
N ALA A 39 -9.69 -1.26 -10.51
CA ALA A 39 -10.72 -0.35 -11.02
C ALA A 39 -11.85 -0.04 -10.03
N THR A 40 -12.48 -1.05 -9.44
CA THR A 40 -13.61 -0.85 -8.52
C THR A 40 -13.16 -0.21 -7.21
N THR A 41 -12.04 -0.65 -6.67
CA THR A 41 -11.43 -0.08 -5.47
C THR A 41 -11.06 1.38 -5.67
N GLY A 42 -10.40 1.70 -6.79
CA GLY A 42 -10.01 3.08 -7.12
C GLY A 42 -11.21 4.01 -7.30
N ARG A 43 -12.27 3.51 -7.94
CA ARG A 43 -13.51 4.28 -8.09
C ARG A 43 -14.13 4.63 -6.74
N LEU A 44 -14.20 3.67 -5.81
CA LEU A 44 -14.72 3.91 -4.47
C LEU A 44 -13.89 4.93 -3.70
N LEU A 45 -12.57 4.85 -3.78
CA LEU A 45 -11.68 5.81 -3.13
C LEU A 45 -11.87 7.22 -3.68
N ARG A 46 -12.09 7.37 -4.97
CA ARG A 46 -12.36 8.68 -5.58
C ARG A 46 -13.75 9.21 -5.22
N GLU A 47 -14.79 8.40 -5.42
CA GLU A 47 -16.17 8.84 -5.29
C GLU A 47 -16.63 8.97 -3.83
N LYS A 48 -16.22 8.05 -2.96
CA LYS A 48 -16.65 7.98 -1.56
C LYS A 48 -15.71 8.71 -0.59
N VAL A 49 -14.43 8.75 -0.89
CA VAL A 49 -13.41 9.32 0.00
C VAL A 49 -12.85 10.64 -0.52
N GLY A 50 -12.88 10.87 -1.82
CA GLY A 50 -12.34 12.07 -2.44
C GLY A 50 -10.83 12.07 -2.56
N LEU A 51 -10.22 10.89 -2.73
CA LEU A 51 -8.79 10.73 -2.97
C LEU A 51 -8.49 10.73 -4.47
N GLU A 52 -7.33 11.27 -4.84
CA GLU A 52 -6.76 11.09 -6.16
C GLU A 52 -6.12 9.71 -6.25
N VAL A 53 -6.59 8.89 -7.17
CA VAL A 53 -6.12 7.51 -7.36
C VAL A 53 -5.96 7.22 -8.83
N THR A 54 -4.83 6.66 -9.20
CA THR A 54 -4.64 6.07 -10.53
C THR A 54 -5.28 4.69 -10.53
N THR A 55 -6.34 4.52 -11.31
CA THR A 55 -7.04 3.24 -11.43
C THR A 55 -6.41 2.36 -12.49
N LEU A 56 -6.21 1.11 -12.14
CA LEU A 56 -5.74 0.04 -13.02
C LEU A 56 -6.94 -0.78 -13.52
N LEU A 57 -6.68 -1.84 -14.24
CA LEU A 57 -7.74 -2.77 -14.66
C LEU A 57 -8.40 -3.40 -13.42
N SER A 58 -9.62 -3.90 -13.60
CA SER A 58 -10.27 -4.73 -12.59
C SER A 58 -9.48 -6.03 -12.36
N GLY A 59 -9.68 -6.68 -11.20
CA GLY A 59 -9.01 -7.94 -10.87
C GLY A 59 -9.12 -8.98 -11.97
N PRO A 60 -10.34 -9.31 -12.45
CA PRO A 60 -10.55 -10.30 -13.54
C PRO A 60 -9.85 -9.97 -14.85
N LEU A 61 -9.58 -8.68 -15.09
CA LEU A 61 -8.89 -8.21 -16.31
C LEU A 61 -7.38 -8.02 -16.12
N GLY A 62 -6.84 -8.39 -14.96
CA GLY A 62 -5.40 -8.34 -14.69
C GLY A 62 -4.92 -7.14 -13.88
N GLY A 63 -5.80 -6.45 -13.15
CA GLY A 63 -5.41 -5.30 -12.32
C GLY A 63 -4.43 -5.67 -11.21
N ASP A 64 -4.60 -6.81 -10.58
CA ASP A 64 -3.68 -7.36 -9.58
C ASP A 64 -2.32 -7.73 -10.21
N ALA A 65 -2.31 -8.26 -11.43
CA ALA A 65 -1.08 -8.53 -12.18
C ALA A 65 -0.33 -7.23 -12.53
N GLN A 66 -1.04 -6.16 -12.86
CA GLN A 66 -0.43 -4.85 -13.09
C GLN A 66 0.27 -4.33 -11.82
N ILE A 67 -0.37 -4.45 -10.65
CA ILE A 67 0.24 -4.07 -9.38
C ILE A 67 1.45 -4.93 -9.07
N ALA A 68 1.39 -6.23 -9.29
CA ALA A 68 2.52 -7.13 -9.11
C ALA A 68 3.71 -6.73 -10.00
N ALA A 69 3.47 -6.36 -11.25
CA ALA A 69 4.49 -5.87 -12.15
C ALA A 69 5.13 -4.55 -11.63
N MET A 70 4.33 -3.63 -11.12
CA MET A 70 4.82 -2.37 -10.55
C MET A 70 5.66 -2.61 -9.28
N VAL A 71 5.30 -3.60 -8.46
CA VAL A 71 6.12 -4.04 -7.32
C VAL A 71 7.47 -4.57 -7.79
N ALA A 72 7.45 -5.44 -8.80
CA ALA A 72 8.68 -6.02 -9.38
C ALA A 72 9.60 -4.96 -9.98
N GLU A 73 9.03 -3.90 -10.55
CA GLU A 73 9.77 -2.75 -11.10
C GLU A 73 10.28 -1.77 -10.03
N GLY A 74 9.98 -2.00 -8.76
CA GLY A 74 10.37 -1.11 -7.66
C GLY A 74 9.57 0.20 -7.58
N ARG A 75 8.39 0.26 -8.19
CA ARG A 75 7.55 1.45 -8.26
C ARG A 75 6.57 1.59 -7.09
N ILE A 76 6.37 0.52 -6.31
CA ILE A 76 5.43 0.50 -5.18
C ILE A 76 6.19 0.40 -3.87
N ARG A 77 5.93 1.32 -2.96
CA ARG A 77 6.53 1.36 -1.61
C ARG A 77 5.92 0.31 -0.69
N ALA A 78 4.60 0.18 -0.72
CA ALA A 78 3.87 -0.78 0.08
C ALA A 78 2.53 -1.10 -0.57
N CYS A 79 2.00 -2.28 -0.26
CA CYS A 79 0.69 -2.72 -0.71
C CYS A 79 -0.29 -2.84 0.48
N LEU A 80 -1.50 -2.36 0.29
CA LEU A 80 -2.63 -2.59 1.16
C LEU A 80 -3.61 -3.49 0.41
N PHE A 81 -3.72 -4.75 0.83
CA PHE A 81 -4.63 -5.70 0.22
C PHE A 81 -5.58 -6.28 1.26
N PHE A 82 -6.75 -5.68 1.38
CA PHE A 82 -7.76 -6.11 2.35
C PHE A 82 -8.45 -7.38 1.88
N VAL A 83 -8.06 -8.49 2.50
CA VAL A 83 -8.49 -9.83 2.15
C VAL A 83 -9.75 -10.20 2.92
N ASP A 84 -10.74 -10.75 2.22
CA ASP A 84 -11.87 -11.43 2.84
C ASP A 84 -11.57 -12.95 2.88
N PRO A 85 -11.23 -13.49 4.07
CA PRO A 85 -10.87 -14.91 4.17
C PRO A 85 -12.08 -15.85 4.18
N LEU A 86 -13.28 -15.29 4.34
CA LEU A 86 -14.51 -16.07 4.53
C LEU A 86 -15.37 -16.18 3.27
N SER A 87 -15.03 -15.41 2.25
CA SER A 87 -15.78 -15.38 0.99
C SER A 87 -14.81 -15.50 -0.18
N ALA A 88 -15.01 -16.52 -1.00
CA ALA A 88 -14.28 -16.68 -2.25
C ALA A 88 -15.22 -16.29 -3.39
N HIS A 89 -15.04 -15.11 -3.97
CA HIS A 89 -15.70 -14.71 -5.19
C HIS A 89 -14.77 -14.96 -6.38
N PRO A 90 -15.29 -15.56 -7.49
CA PRO A 90 -14.44 -15.84 -8.66
C PRO A 90 -13.89 -14.58 -9.34
N HIS A 91 -14.42 -13.40 -9.00
CA HIS A 91 -14.00 -12.12 -9.56
C HIS A 91 -13.08 -11.32 -8.62
N ASP A 92 -12.78 -11.84 -7.43
CA ASP A 92 -11.87 -11.18 -6.52
C ASP A 92 -10.42 -11.29 -7.01
N PRO A 93 -9.60 -10.23 -6.80
CA PRO A 93 -8.17 -10.29 -7.11
C PRO A 93 -7.48 -11.44 -6.39
N ASP A 94 -6.54 -12.11 -7.07
CA ASP A 94 -5.75 -13.18 -6.44
C ASP A 94 -4.56 -12.60 -5.68
N ILE A 95 -4.60 -12.77 -4.36
CA ILE A 95 -3.52 -12.31 -3.48
C ILE A 95 -2.22 -13.12 -3.62
N ARG A 96 -2.27 -14.36 -4.10
CA ARG A 96 -1.09 -15.27 -4.07
C ARG A 96 0.07 -14.73 -4.89
N THR A 97 -0.17 -14.28 -6.10
CA THR A 97 0.87 -13.71 -6.96
C THR A 97 1.45 -12.45 -6.33
N LEU A 98 0.61 -11.58 -5.80
CA LEU A 98 1.05 -10.34 -5.16
C LEU A 98 1.86 -10.61 -3.89
N LEU A 99 1.44 -11.55 -3.05
CA LEU A 99 2.21 -11.97 -1.88
C LEU A 99 3.60 -12.46 -2.27
N ARG A 100 3.69 -13.31 -3.28
CA ARG A 100 4.96 -13.84 -3.76
C ARG A 100 5.87 -12.72 -4.26
N VAL A 101 5.37 -11.82 -5.08
CA VAL A 101 6.17 -10.73 -5.66
C VAL A 101 6.62 -9.75 -4.56
N CYS A 102 5.75 -9.41 -3.61
CA CYS A 102 6.12 -8.59 -2.46
C CYS A 102 7.21 -9.26 -1.61
N ASN A 103 7.12 -10.57 -1.39
CA ASN A 103 8.15 -11.31 -0.67
C ASN A 103 9.49 -11.33 -1.41
N VAL A 104 9.48 -11.57 -2.72
CA VAL A 104 10.69 -11.58 -3.55
C VAL A 104 11.40 -10.23 -3.51
N HIS A 105 10.65 -9.15 -3.60
CA HIS A 105 11.18 -7.78 -3.68
C HIS A 105 11.25 -7.07 -2.33
N ASN A 106 10.92 -7.75 -1.23
CA ASN A 106 10.90 -7.19 0.11
C ASN A 106 10.05 -5.92 0.23
N VAL A 107 8.88 -5.93 -0.41
CA VAL A 107 7.90 -4.85 -0.32
C VAL A 107 6.86 -5.21 0.75
N PRO A 108 6.63 -4.33 1.74
CA PRO A 108 5.63 -4.60 2.78
C PRO A 108 4.23 -4.69 2.19
N ILE A 109 3.48 -5.69 2.64
CA ILE A 109 2.09 -5.89 2.28
C ILE A 109 1.24 -6.06 3.54
N ALA A 110 0.21 -5.25 3.69
CA ALA A 110 -0.78 -5.36 4.76
C ALA A 110 -2.04 -6.03 4.22
N THR A 111 -2.46 -7.12 4.85
CA THR A 111 -3.66 -7.86 4.46
C THR A 111 -4.84 -7.64 5.39
N THR A 112 -4.64 -6.90 6.46
CA THR A 112 -5.66 -6.54 7.45
C THR A 112 -5.67 -5.03 7.70
N LEU A 113 -6.79 -4.51 8.20
CA LEU A 113 -6.88 -3.11 8.61
C LEU A 113 -5.86 -2.78 9.69
N ALA A 114 -5.68 -3.67 10.66
CA ALA A 114 -4.72 -3.49 11.74
C ALA A 114 -3.28 -3.35 11.22
N ALA A 115 -2.87 -4.18 10.28
CA ALA A 115 -1.55 -4.08 9.65
C ALA A 115 -1.40 -2.78 8.84
N ALA A 116 -2.45 -2.37 8.14
CA ALA A 116 -2.47 -1.11 7.39
C ALA A 116 -2.32 0.11 8.31
N ASP A 117 -2.97 0.10 9.48
CA ASP A 117 -2.78 1.15 10.48
C ASP A 117 -1.32 1.26 10.95
N LEU A 118 -0.67 0.12 11.18
CA LEU A 118 0.75 0.10 11.54
C LEU A 118 1.63 0.66 10.43
N PHE A 119 1.30 0.40 9.17
CA PHE A 119 2.04 0.95 8.04
C PHE A 119 1.99 2.48 8.02
N LEU A 120 0.80 3.05 8.18
CA LEU A 120 0.62 4.50 8.13
C LEU A 120 1.28 5.24 9.32
N THR A 121 1.53 4.54 10.42
CA THR A 121 2.21 5.09 11.59
C THR A 121 3.72 4.84 11.59
N SER A 122 4.23 4.02 10.67
CA SER A 122 5.66 3.70 10.62
C SER A 122 6.46 4.79 9.91
N PRO A 123 7.48 5.37 10.56
CA PRO A 123 8.38 6.33 9.92
C PRO A 123 9.03 5.80 8.64
N LEU A 124 9.25 4.51 8.56
CA LEU A 124 9.87 3.85 7.39
C LEU A 124 9.04 3.97 6.12
N LEU A 125 7.73 4.13 6.24
CA LEU A 125 6.85 4.33 5.09
C LEU A 125 7.12 5.66 4.40
N TYR A 126 7.54 6.67 5.16
CA TYR A 126 7.71 8.05 4.72
C TYR A 126 9.15 8.39 4.30
N VAL A 127 10.05 7.44 4.30
CA VAL A 127 11.45 7.64 3.85
C VAL A 127 11.45 8.17 2.41
N GLY A 128 12.11 9.31 2.21
CA GLY A 128 12.17 9.97 0.90
C GLY A 128 11.09 11.02 0.64
N MET A 129 10.24 11.32 1.63
CA MET A 129 9.21 12.36 1.52
C MET A 129 9.64 13.73 2.06
N GLY A 130 10.86 14.15 1.90
CA GLY A 130 11.30 15.53 2.19
C GLY A 130 11.56 15.88 3.65
N GLU A 131 10.96 15.22 4.62
CA GLU A 131 11.18 15.36 6.07
C GLU A 131 11.77 14.08 6.66
N GLU A 132 12.59 13.42 5.88
CA GLU A 132 13.10 12.07 6.14
C GLU A 132 13.85 11.96 7.48
N ALA A 133 14.65 12.98 7.80
CA ALA A 133 15.47 12.97 9.02
C ALA A 133 14.60 13.03 10.29
N ASP A 134 13.63 13.94 10.32
CA ASP A 134 12.78 14.16 11.49
C ASP A 134 11.87 12.95 11.78
N VAL A 135 11.38 12.31 10.72
CA VAL A 135 10.50 11.14 10.84
C VAL A 135 11.28 9.91 11.35
N LEU A 136 12.51 9.72 10.86
CA LEU A 136 13.36 8.62 11.32
C LEU A 136 13.82 8.81 12.77
N GLU A 137 14.16 10.02 13.16
CA GLU A 137 14.54 10.34 14.54
C GLU A 137 13.38 10.12 15.52
N ALA A 138 12.20 10.61 15.18
CA ALA A 138 10.99 10.41 15.99
C ALA A 138 10.63 8.91 16.11
N GLY A 139 10.76 8.14 15.04
CA GLY A 139 10.54 6.71 15.05
C GLY A 139 11.55 5.93 15.90
N THR A 140 12.79 6.38 15.90
CA THR A 140 13.87 5.79 16.70
C THR A 140 13.66 6.05 18.20
N GLU A 141 13.22 7.24 18.57
CA GLU A 141 12.91 7.58 19.96
C GLU A 141 11.73 6.75 20.50
N VAL A 142 10.67 6.60 19.71
CA VAL A 142 9.46 5.88 20.13
C VAL A 142 9.74 4.38 20.30
N LEU A 143 10.56 3.79 19.43
CA LEU A 143 10.81 2.35 19.43
C LEU A 143 12.04 1.93 20.25
N GLY A 144 12.87 2.88 20.68
CA GLY A 144 14.12 2.57 21.39
C GLY A 144 15.09 1.72 20.55
N VAL A 145 14.94 1.73 19.24
CA VAL A 145 15.77 0.96 18.30
C VAL A 145 16.81 1.90 17.71
N GLY A 146 18.07 1.52 17.82
CA GLY A 146 19.15 2.22 17.14
C GLY A 146 18.91 2.31 15.63
N ALA A 147 19.45 3.37 15.01
CA ALA A 147 19.24 3.72 13.61
C ALA A 147 19.15 2.48 12.71
N ALA A 148 17.95 2.20 12.22
CA ALA A 148 17.72 1.13 11.26
C ALA A 148 18.42 1.50 9.95
N GLN A 149 19.31 0.66 9.48
CA GLN A 149 19.91 0.85 8.16
C GLN A 149 18.83 0.86 7.09
N PRO A 150 18.91 1.75 6.10
CA PRO A 150 17.95 1.77 5.01
C PRO A 150 17.94 0.42 4.29
N ARG A 151 16.78 -0.21 4.25
CA ARG A 151 16.59 -1.56 3.66
C ARG A 151 16.91 -1.65 2.17
N ASN A 152 17.23 -0.55 1.53
CA ASN A 152 17.48 -0.47 0.09
C ASN A 152 18.96 -0.57 -0.32
N ALA A 153 19.88 -0.83 0.61
CA ALA A 153 21.31 -0.88 0.30
C ALA A 153 21.77 -2.15 -0.44
N HIS A 154 20.88 -3.11 -0.72
CA HIS A 154 21.24 -4.38 -1.35
C HIS A 154 20.38 -4.73 -2.57
N ARG A 155 20.12 -3.77 -3.44
CA ARG A 155 19.57 -4.05 -4.76
C ARG A 155 20.63 -3.85 -5.85
N THR A 156 21.75 -4.53 -5.70
CA THR A 156 22.66 -4.76 -6.82
C THR A 156 22.91 -6.26 -6.91
N LEU A 157 22.12 -6.90 -7.71
CA LEU A 157 22.47 -8.08 -8.47
C LEU A 157 21.88 -7.92 -9.85
#